data_6b958a70f0c93099c57fa3dc9df3893c
#
_entry.id   6b958a70f0c93099c57fa3dc9df3893c
#
_cell.length_a   1.000
_cell.length_b   1.000
_cell.length_c   1.000
_cell.angle_alpha   90.00
_cell.angle_beta   90.00
_cell.angle_gamma   90.00
#
_symmetry.space_group_name_H-M   'P 1'
#
loop_
_entity.id
_entity.type
_entity.pdbx_description
1 polymer ?
#
loop_
_entity_poly.entity_id
_entity_poly.type
_entity_poly.pdbx_seq_one_letter_code
_entity_poly.pdbx_strand_id
1 'polypeptide(L)'
;MAIQIIIKISFTTIHTMNEFVLKKLNKNYCSSLYLFQKKFKELENTIWKVDDLKNLISKQSCFGKLCFKEKSIVGFCIGNQVFDIFEIYSIFVDPFYRRHGIAKKILDECIIFCQEKNVKKIILEVNVKNNAAKKFYTLNEFKNCGIRKDYYFSESGRNDAQLMELEILK
;
A
#
# COMPACT_ATOMS: atom_id res chain seq x y z
N MET A 1 11.97 24.56 41.08
CA MET A 1 11.41 23.19 40.98
C MET A 1 11.10 22.90 39.53
N ALA A 2 11.96 22.12 38.85
CA ALA A 2 11.77 21.76 37.48
C ALA A 2 10.96 20.45 37.43
N ILE A 3 9.77 20.50 36.81
CA ILE A 3 8.92 19.33 36.63
C ILE A 3 9.49 18.56 35.44
N GLN A 4 10.13 17.43 35.73
CA GLN A 4 10.55 16.45 34.71
C GLN A 4 9.32 15.71 34.19
N ILE A 5 8.87 16.07 32.99
CA ILE A 5 7.87 15.27 32.25
C ILE A 5 8.58 14.03 31.73
N ILE A 6 8.45 12.92 32.45
CA ILE A 6 8.89 11.59 31.96
C ILE A 6 7.88 11.15 30.93
N ILE A 7 8.24 11.31 29.65
CA ILE A 7 7.50 10.68 28.55
C ILE A 7 7.76 9.18 28.67
N LYS A 8 6.82 8.44 29.23
CA LYS A 8 6.75 6.98 29.14
C LYS A 8 6.43 6.62 27.69
N ILE A 9 7.43 6.61 26.82
CA ILE A 9 7.30 5.92 25.54
C ILE A 9 7.23 4.43 25.88
N SER A 10 6.09 3.83 25.65
CA SER A 10 5.86 2.42 25.92
C SER A 10 6.91 1.60 25.15
N PHE A 11 7.79 0.92 25.86
CA PHE A 11 8.83 0.02 25.31
C PHE A 11 8.27 -1.03 24.35
N THR A 12 6.99 -1.37 24.49
CA THR A 12 6.27 -2.30 23.63
C THR A 12 6.12 -1.78 22.20
N THR A 13 5.92 -0.47 21.98
CA THR A 13 5.75 0.12 20.64
C THR A 13 7.07 0.16 19.85
N ILE A 14 8.20 0.35 20.52
CA ILE A 14 9.53 0.40 19.90
C ILE A 14 9.99 -1.00 19.49
N HIS A 15 9.67 -2.03 20.27
CA HIS A 15 10.07 -3.42 19.98
C HIS A 15 9.34 -4.00 18.77
N THR A 16 8.06 -3.65 18.58
CA THR A 16 7.25 -4.13 17.43
C THR A 16 7.62 -3.46 16.10
N MET A 17 8.22 -2.26 16.11
CA MET A 17 8.61 -1.58 14.87
C MET A 17 9.86 -2.19 14.21
N ASN A 18 10.74 -2.86 14.95
CA ASN A 18 11.92 -3.54 14.40
C ASN A 18 11.63 -4.93 13.80
N GLU A 19 10.42 -5.47 14.01
CA GLU A 19 10.04 -6.80 13.56
C GLU A 19 9.67 -6.85 12.06
N PHE A 20 9.25 -5.71 11.47
CA PHE A 20 8.81 -5.62 10.08
C PHE A 20 9.80 -4.85 9.22
N VAL A 21 10.36 -5.54 8.23
CA VAL A 21 11.40 -4.99 7.34
C VAL A 21 10.83 -4.68 5.97
N LEU A 22 11.01 -3.46 5.49
CA LEU A 22 10.64 -3.07 4.12
C LEU A 22 11.80 -3.35 3.15
N LYS A 23 11.49 -4.00 2.03
CA LYS A 23 12.44 -4.23 0.93
C LYS A 23 11.84 -3.77 -0.40
N LYS A 24 12.69 -3.28 -1.30
CA LYS A 24 12.29 -2.99 -2.68
C LYS A 24 11.88 -4.28 -3.38
N LEU A 25 10.74 -4.27 -4.06
CA LEU A 25 10.35 -5.34 -4.97
C LEU A 25 11.35 -5.38 -6.13
N ASN A 26 11.91 -6.55 -6.38
CA ASN A 26 12.82 -6.81 -7.50
C ASN A 26 12.48 -8.15 -8.16
N LYS A 27 13.18 -8.50 -9.25
CA LYS A 27 12.90 -9.69 -10.05
C LYS A 27 12.91 -10.99 -9.22
N ASN A 28 13.77 -11.08 -8.21
CA ASN A 28 13.90 -12.28 -7.37
C ASN A 28 12.66 -12.52 -6.48
N TYR A 29 11.90 -11.46 -6.18
CA TYR A 29 10.71 -11.56 -5.33
C TYR A 29 9.40 -11.73 -6.11
N CYS A 30 9.40 -11.61 -7.46
CA CYS A 30 8.15 -11.66 -8.24
C CYS A 30 7.39 -12.97 -8.05
N SER A 31 8.07 -14.11 -8.07
CA SER A 31 7.45 -15.42 -7.83
C SER A 31 6.92 -15.55 -6.40
N SER A 32 7.68 -15.08 -5.41
CA SER A 32 7.26 -15.11 -4.01
C SER A 32 6.05 -14.22 -3.76
N LEU A 33 6.00 -13.02 -4.39
CA LEU A 33 4.86 -12.12 -4.30
C LEU A 33 3.63 -12.72 -4.98
N TYR A 34 3.78 -13.35 -6.15
CA TYR A 34 2.68 -14.05 -6.82
C TYR A 34 2.08 -15.14 -5.92
N LEU A 35 2.93 -15.99 -5.31
CA LEU A 35 2.47 -17.02 -4.39
C LEU A 35 1.83 -16.46 -3.12
N PHE A 36 2.34 -15.33 -2.62
CA PHE A 36 1.75 -14.63 -1.49
C PHE A 36 0.32 -14.16 -1.81
N GLN A 37 0.11 -13.52 -2.96
CA GLN A 37 -1.20 -13.02 -3.38
C GLN A 37 -2.23 -14.15 -3.49
N LYS A 38 -1.85 -15.32 -4.00
CA LYS A 38 -2.73 -16.48 -4.18
C LYS A 38 -3.31 -17.05 -2.88
N LYS A 39 -2.75 -16.69 -1.73
CA LYS A 39 -3.27 -17.13 -0.42
C LYS A 39 -4.56 -16.42 -0.02
N PHE A 40 -4.90 -15.30 -0.67
CA PHE A 40 -5.98 -14.43 -0.21
C PHE A 40 -7.06 -14.27 -1.27
N LYS A 41 -8.29 -14.72 -0.96
CA LYS A 41 -9.47 -14.56 -1.83
C LYS A 41 -9.74 -13.09 -2.14
N GLU A 42 -9.43 -12.19 -1.21
CA GLU A 42 -9.56 -10.73 -1.37
C GLU A 42 -8.78 -10.17 -2.57
N LEU A 43 -7.72 -10.85 -3.01
CA LEU A 43 -6.86 -10.45 -4.13
C LEU A 43 -7.17 -11.21 -5.43
N GLU A 44 -8.05 -12.20 -5.42
CA GLU A 44 -8.25 -13.13 -6.54
C GLU A 44 -8.39 -12.45 -7.91
N ASN A 45 -9.14 -11.37 -7.97
CA ASN A 45 -9.37 -10.61 -9.20
C ASN A 45 -8.30 -9.55 -9.54
N THR A 46 -7.29 -9.42 -8.68
CA THR A 46 -6.25 -8.39 -8.80
C THR A 46 -4.83 -8.94 -8.69
N ILE A 47 -4.69 -10.26 -8.84
CA ILE A 47 -3.38 -10.93 -8.75
C ILE A 47 -2.46 -10.50 -9.90
N TRP A 48 -1.32 -9.95 -9.53
CA TRP A 48 -0.24 -9.66 -10.45
C TRP A 48 0.50 -10.94 -10.83
N LYS A 49 0.52 -11.30 -12.10
CA LYS A 49 1.31 -12.43 -12.62
C LYS A 49 2.81 -12.10 -12.59
N VAL A 50 3.64 -13.15 -12.55
CA VAL A 50 5.09 -12.99 -12.42
C VAL A 50 5.69 -12.12 -13.53
N ASP A 51 5.26 -12.32 -14.77
CA ASP A 51 5.81 -11.59 -15.91
C ASP A 51 5.31 -10.13 -15.96
N ASP A 52 4.05 -9.88 -15.55
CA ASP A 52 3.53 -8.52 -15.42
C ASP A 52 4.31 -7.75 -14.35
N LEU A 53 4.61 -8.40 -13.21
CA LEU A 53 5.46 -7.83 -12.16
C LEU A 53 6.85 -7.51 -12.68
N LYS A 54 7.51 -8.44 -13.37
CA LYS A 54 8.84 -8.21 -13.95
C LYS A 54 8.87 -7.04 -14.93
N ASN A 55 7.84 -6.96 -15.80
CA ASN A 55 7.70 -5.87 -16.76
C ASN A 55 7.48 -4.53 -16.07
N LEU A 56 6.60 -4.49 -15.05
CA LEU A 56 6.30 -3.27 -14.33
C LEU A 56 7.53 -2.74 -13.57
N ILE A 57 8.21 -3.60 -12.78
CA ILE A 57 9.35 -3.19 -11.96
C ILE A 57 10.62 -2.86 -12.78
N SER A 58 10.64 -3.18 -14.07
CA SER A 58 11.73 -2.75 -14.96
C SER A 58 11.67 -1.25 -15.29
N LYS A 59 10.52 -0.61 -15.07
CA LYS A 59 10.31 0.82 -15.29
C LYS A 59 10.84 1.64 -14.12
N GLN A 60 11.55 2.72 -14.40
CA GLN A 60 12.04 3.67 -13.36
C GLN A 60 10.89 4.42 -12.66
N SER A 61 9.73 4.48 -13.29
CA SER A 61 8.51 5.08 -12.77
C SER A 61 7.75 4.18 -11.79
N CYS A 62 8.16 2.90 -11.67
CA CYS A 62 7.50 1.95 -10.81
C CYS A 62 7.99 2.06 -9.35
N PHE A 63 7.04 2.08 -8.43
CA PHE A 63 7.26 1.83 -7.02
C PHE A 63 6.78 0.42 -6.68
N GLY A 64 7.66 -0.37 -6.06
CA GLY A 64 7.32 -1.68 -5.52
C GLY A 64 8.00 -1.89 -4.18
N LYS A 65 7.22 -2.10 -3.12
CA LYS A 65 7.70 -2.41 -1.77
C LYS A 65 7.06 -3.67 -1.24
N LEU A 66 7.85 -4.47 -0.55
CA LEU A 66 7.42 -5.64 0.21
C LEU A 66 7.72 -5.41 1.68
N CYS A 67 6.80 -5.82 2.53
CA CYS A 67 7.02 -5.89 3.97
C CYS A 67 7.25 -7.35 4.36
N PHE A 68 8.31 -7.59 5.09
CA PHE A 68 8.68 -8.90 5.61
C PHE A 68 8.56 -8.93 7.12
N LYS A 69 8.06 -10.04 7.64
CA LYS A 69 8.33 -10.51 8.99
C LYS A 69 9.23 -11.73 8.87
N GLU A 70 10.46 -11.65 9.41
CA GLU A 70 11.51 -12.66 9.20
C GLU A 70 11.77 -12.90 7.71
N LYS A 71 11.43 -14.10 7.21
CA LYS A 71 11.60 -14.49 5.80
C LYS A 71 10.30 -14.45 4.99
N SER A 72 9.16 -14.16 5.64
CA SER A 72 7.83 -14.21 5.02
C SER A 72 7.36 -12.83 4.59
N ILE A 73 6.79 -12.72 3.38
CA ILE A 73 6.08 -11.53 2.93
C ILE A 73 4.78 -11.44 3.73
N VAL A 74 4.53 -10.27 4.33
CA VAL A 74 3.31 -9.98 5.11
C VAL A 74 2.53 -8.77 4.57
N GLY A 75 3.08 -8.06 3.60
CA GLY A 75 2.40 -6.96 2.93
C GLY A 75 3.18 -6.46 1.73
N PHE A 76 2.52 -5.71 0.86
CA PHE A 76 3.15 -5.10 -0.30
C PHE A 76 2.40 -3.85 -0.76
N CYS A 77 3.08 -3.02 -1.54
CA CYS A 77 2.49 -1.97 -2.37
C CYS A 77 3.15 -1.97 -3.73
N ILE A 78 2.33 -1.73 -4.76
CA ILE A 78 2.77 -1.55 -6.15
C ILE A 78 2.03 -0.36 -6.73
N GLY A 79 2.75 0.48 -7.44
CA GLY A 79 2.20 1.60 -8.18
C GLY A 79 3.16 2.08 -9.26
N ASN A 80 2.70 3.02 -10.06
CA ASN A 80 3.48 3.58 -11.16
C ASN A 80 3.20 5.06 -11.36
N GLN A 81 4.23 5.81 -11.73
CA GLN A 81 4.13 7.21 -12.08
C GLN A 81 3.88 7.35 -13.59
N VAL A 82 2.92 8.21 -13.94
CA VAL A 82 2.66 8.68 -15.29
C VAL A 82 2.62 10.20 -15.25
N PHE A 83 3.59 10.86 -15.86
CA PHE A 83 3.82 12.31 -15.73
C PHE A 83 3.98 12.75 -14.26
N ASP A 84 3.14 13.61 -13.76
CA ASP A 84 3.14 14.15 -12.41
C ASP A 84 2.09 13.50 -11.48
N ILE A 85 1.49 12.40 -11.94
CA ILE A 85 0.52 11.59 -11.18
C ILE A 85 1.12 10.23 -10.88
N PHE A 86 0.96 9.77 -9.65
CA PHE A 86 1.29 8.42 -9.23
C PHE A 86 0.03 7.64 -8.90
N GLU A 87 -0.13 6.47 -9.50
CA GLU A 87 -1.27 5.58 -9.23
C GLU A 87 -0.84 4.40 -8.37
N ILE A 88 -1.47 4.24 -7.20
CA ILE A 88 -1.33 3.02 -6.40
C ILE A 88 -2.26 1.97 -7.00
N TYR A 89 -1.68 0.95 -7.60
CA TYR A 89 -2.42 -0.19 -8.15
C TYR A 89 -2.87 -1.19 -7.10
N SER A 90 -2.04 -1.41 -6.09
CA SER A 90 -2.37 -2.34 -5.01
C SER A 90 -1.56 -2.03 -3.77
N ILE A 91 -2.22 -2.02 -2.62
CA ILE A 91 -1.62 -2.08 -1.30
C ILE A 91 -2.37 -3.14 -0.50
N PHE A 92 -1.64 -4.08 0.08
CA PHE A 92 -2.24 -5.18 0.82
C PHE A 92 -1.35 -5.59 2.01
N VAL A 93 -2.01 -5.91 3.11
CA VAL A 93 -1.39 -6.49 4.30
C VAL A 93 -2.18 -7.74 4.68
N ASP A 94 -1.46 -8.83 4.91
CA ASP A 94 -2.01 -10.08 5.40
C ASP A 94 -2.92 -9.80 6.62
N PRO A 95 -4.19 -10.25 6.62
CA PRO A 95 -5.14 -10.01 7.70
C PRO A 95 -4.58 -10.28 9.09
N PHE A 96 -3.74 -11.31 9.25
CA PHE A 96 -3.11 -11.67 10.52
C PHE A 96 -2.15 -10.59 11.06
N TYR A 97 -1.56 -9.80 10.15
CA TYR A 97 -0.61 -8.72 10.49
C TYR A 97 -1.20 -7.31 10.35
N ARG A 98 -2.52 -7.18 10.16
CA ARG A 98 -3.19 -5.86 10.15
C ARG A 98 -3.13 -5.21 11.53
N ARG A 99 -3.29 -3.90 11.58
CA ARG A 99 -3.26 -3.06 12.81
C ARG A 99 -1.88 -2.94 13.50
N HIS A 100 -0.82 -3.40 12.83
CA HIS A 100 0.57 -3.23 13.29
C HIS A 100 1.30 -2.05 12.59
N GLY A 101 0.57 -1.14 11.93
CA GLY A 101 1.15 0.01 11.24
C GLY A 101 1.82 -0.29 9.90
N ILE A 102 1.79 -1.53 9.41
CA ILE A 102 2.49 -1.97 8.18
C ILE A 102 2.04 -1.18 6.95
N ALA A 103 0.72 -1.05 6.75
CA ALA A 103 0.18 -0.32 5.60
C ALA A 103 0.62 1.16 5.62
N LYS A 104 0.64 1.80 6.80
CA LYS A 104 1.11 3.17 6.97
C LYS A 104 2.59 3.29 6.62
N LYS A 105 3.43 2.40 7.15
CA LYS A 105 4.87 2.38 6.87
C LYS A 105 5.16 2.21 5.37
N ILE A 106 4.40 1.35 4.67
CA ILE A 106 4.54 1.16 3.22
C ILE A 106 4.07 2.41 2.46
N LEU A 107 2.96 3.02 2.89
CA LEU A 107 2.42 4.23 2.26
C LEU A 107 3.38 5.42 2.44
N ASP A 108 4.01 5.58 3.61
CA ASP A 108 5.00 6.62 3.84
C ASP A 108 6.20 6.51 2.88
N GLU A 109 6.72 5.30 2.67
CA GLU A 109 7.76 5.06 1.68
C GLU A 109 7.31 5.39 0.24
N CYS A 110 6.03 5.13 -0.07
CA CYS A 110 5.44 5.50 -1.35
C CYS A 110 5.36 7.02 -1.52
N ILE A 111 4.96 7.74 -0.48
CA ILE A 111 4.90 9.21 -0.48
C ILE A 111 6.30 9.80 -0.65
N ILE A 112 7.31 9.30 0.06
CA ILE A 112 8.71 9.72 -0.08
C ILE A 112 9.18 9.53 -1.53
N PHE A 113 8.92 8.35 -2.12
CA PHE A 113 9.24 8.10 -3.52
C PHE A 113 8.57 9.12 -4.46
N CYS A 114 7.30 9.44 -4.22
CA CYS A 114 6.56 10.42 -5.02
C CYS A 114 7.16 11.83 -4.90
N GLN A 115 7.59 12.23 -3.71
CA GLN A 115 8.27 13.52 -3.47
C GLN A 115 9.60 13.60 -4.23
N GLU A 116 10.42 12.55 -4.15
CA GLU A 116 11.70 12.45 -4.87
C GLU A 116 11.53 12.50 -6.40
N LYS A 117 10.38 12.02 -6.90
CA LYS A 117 10.03 11.99 -8.33
C LYS A 117 9.24 13.20 -8.81
N ASN A 118 9.08 14.25 -7.97
CA ASN A 118 8.28 15.43 -8.28
C ASN A 118 6.84 15.11 -8.71
N VAL A 119 6.26 14.07 -8.17
CA VAL A 119 4.84 13.76 -8.31
C VAL A 119 4.04 14.84 -7.62
N LYS A 120 2.95 15.30 -8.23
CA LYS A 120 2.04 16.28 -7.64
C LYS A 120 0.86 15.64 -6.93
N LYS A 121 0.47 14.45 -7.39
CA LYS A 121 -0.74 13.79 -6.89
C LYS A 121 -0.58 12.27 -6.87
N ILE A 122 -1.01 11.64 -5.79
CA ILE A 122 -1.22 10.19 -5.71
C ILE A 122 -2.70 9.91 -5.86
N ILE A 123 -3.06 8.95 -6.70
CA ILE A 123 -4.44 8.49 -6.91
C ILE A 123 -4.55 7.00 -6.64
N LEU A 124 -5.73 6.56 -6.27
CA LEU A 124 -6.07 5.15 -6.11
C LEU A 124 -7.57 4.89 -6.29
N GLU A 125 -7.90 3.63 -6.52
CA GLU A 125 -9.26 3.12 -6.56
C GLU A 125 -9.49 2.16 -5.39
N VAL A 126 -10.59 2.31 -4.66
CA VAL A 126 -10.96 1.44 -3.56
C VAL A 126 -12.41 1.00 -3.69
N ASN A 127 -12.68 -0.30 -3.49
CA ASN A 127 -14.06 -0.80 -3.52
C ASN A 127 -14.91 -0.05 -2.48
N VAL A 128 -16.08 0.47 -2.91
CA VAL A 128 -16.99 1.25 -2.04
C VAL A 128 -17.40 0.49 -0.77
N LYS A 129 -17.40 -0.85 -0.81
CA LYS A 129 -17.70 -1.72 0.33
C LYS A 129 -16.51 -1.90 1.28
N ASN A 130 -15.28 -1.55 0.87
CA ASN A 130 -14.08 -1.69 1.71
C ASN A 130 -13.94 -0.49 2.67
N ASN A 131 -14.78 -0.46 3.70
CA ASN A 131 -14.79 0.62 4.69
C ASN A 131 -13.46 0.74 5.46
N ALA A 132 -12.77 -0.37 5.68
CA ALA A 132 -11.48 -0.37 6.36
C ALA A 132 -10.40 0.36 5.54
N ALA A 133 -10.30 0.08 4.25
CA ALA A 133 -9.37 0.76 3.35
C ALA A 133 -9.74 2.24 3.16
N LYS A 134 -11.02 2.56 2.95
CA LYS A 134 -11.48 3.95 2.86
C LYS A 134 -11.09 4.76 4.10
N LYS A 135 -11.35 4.21 5.30
CA LYS A 135 -10.96 4.86 6.56
C LYS A 135 -9.44 5.02 6.66
N PHE A 136 -8.66 4.01 6.26
CA PHE A 136 -7.20 4.09 6.24
C PHE A 136 -6.72 5.23 5.35
N TYR A 137 -7.22 5.35 4.12
CA TYR A 137 -6.81 6.41 3.21
C TYR A 137 -7.26 7.79 3.70
N THR A 138 -8.48 7.94 4.21
CA THR A 138 -8.96 9.21 4.78
C THR A 138 -8.09 9.68 5.96
N LEU A 139 -7.68 8.75 6.85
CA LEU A 139 -6.76 9.06 7.95
C LEU A 139 -5.35 9.43 7.49
N ASN A 140 -5.00 9.12 6.24
CA ASN A 140 -3.75 9.51 5.59
C ASN A 140 -3.97 10.62 4.55
N GLU A 141 -4.96 11.48 4.78
CA GLU A 141 -5.24 12.73 4.06
C GLU A 141 -5.70 12.55 2.60
N PHE A 142 -5.98 11.32 2.16
CA PHE A 142 -6.62 11.12 0.87
C PHE A 142 -8.06 11.62 0.89
N LYS A 143 -8.44 12.36 -0.15
CA LYS A 143 -9.78 12.89 -0.36
C LYS A 143 -10.53 12.08 -1.41
N ASN A 144 -11.84 11.97 -1.27
CA ASN A 144 -12.69 11.40 -2.32
C ASN A 144 -12.76 12.38 -3.49
N CYS A 145 -12.45 11.91 -4.70
CA CYS A 145 -12.49 12.71 -5.92
C CYS A 145 -13.45 12.16 -6.98
N GLY A 146 -14.17 11.07 -6.71
CA GLY A 146 -15.15 10.53 -7.64
C GLY A 146 -15.54 9.08 -7.38
N ILE A 147 -16.41 8.58 -8.26
CA ILE A 147 -16.87 7.18 -8.25
C ILE A 147 -16.78 6.65 -9.68
N ARG A 148 -16.20 5.45 -9.84
CA ARG A 148 -16.22 4.67 -11.06
C ARG A 148 -17.21 3.52 -10.89
N LYS A 149 -18.29 3.56 -11.63
CA LYS A 149 -19.36 2.56 -11.51
C LYS A 149 -18.94 1.20 -12.07
N ASP A 150 -19.48 0.15 -11.47
CA ASP A 150 -19.38 -1.24 -11.96
C ASP A 150 -17.95 -1.75 -12.18
N TYR A 151 -17.00 -1.25 -11.39
CA TYR A 151 -15.58 -1.51 -11.60
C TYR A 151 -15.09 -2.85 -11.05
N TYR A 152 -15.51 -3.21 -9.83
CA TYR A 152 -15.09 -4.46 -9.19
C TYR A 152 -16.08 -5.58 -9.45
N PHE A 153 -15.58 -6.72 -9.93
CA PHE A 153 -16.38 -7.94 -10.06
C PHE A 153 -16.37 -8.71 -8.75
N SER A 154 -17.53 -9.23 -8.34
CA SER A 154 -17.70 -10.13 -7.20
C SER A 154 -18.77 -11.17 -7.51
N GLU A 155 -18.82 -12.24 -6.72
CA GLU A 155 -19.87 -13.27 -6.82
C GLU A 155 -21.28 -12.68 -6.67
N SER A 156 -21.42 -11.57 -5.94
CA SER A 156 -22.69 -10.85 -5.73
C SER A 156 -22.98 -9.78 -6.78
N GLY A 157 -22.24 -9.73 -7.89
CA GLY A 157 -22.36 -8.74 -8.94
C GLY A 157 -21.22 -7.73 -8.97
N ARG A 158 -21.47 -6.58 -9.61
CA ARG A 158 -20.47 -5.50 -9.75
C ARG A 158 -20.56 -4.53 -8.58
N ASN A 159 -19.43 -3.97 -8.20
CA ASN A 159 -19.35 -2.94 -7.19
C ASN A 159 -18.59 -1.74 -7.75
N ASP A 160 -18.96 -0.56 -7.29
CA ASP A 160 -18.29 0.68 -7.67
C ASP A 160 -16.91 0.78 -7.01
N ALA A 161 -16.01 1.51 -7.66
CA ALA A 161 -14.79 2.01 -7.05
C ALA A 161 -14.98 3.47 -6.61
N GLN A 162 -14.57 3.77 -5.39
CA GLN A 162 -14.35 5.14 -4.95
C GLN A 162 -12.96 5.55 -5.38
N LEU A 163 -12.86 6.67 -6.10
CA LEU A 163 -11.60 7.30 -6.48
C LEU A 163 -11.14 8.18 -5.32
N MET A 164 -9.90 8.03 -4.92
CA MET A 164 -9.31 8.85 -3.86
C MET A 164 -7.97 9.43 -4.31
N GLU A 165 -7.66 10.63 -3.86
CA GLU A 165 -6.44 11.36 -4.22
C GLU A 165 -5.78 12.02 -3.01
N LEU A 166 -4.46 12.12 -3.07
CA LEU A 166 -3.63 12.85 -2.13
C LEU A 166 -2.73 13.83 -2.91
N GLU A 167 -2.81 15.11 -2.61
CA GLU A 167 -1.88 16.11 -3.14
C GLU A 167 -0.53 16.03 -2.43
N ILE A 168 0.56 15.99 -3.20
CA ILE A 168 1.92 16.00 -2.67
C ILE A 168 2.41 17.44 -2.65
N LEU A 169 2.42 18.02 -1.46
CA LEU A 169 2.98 19.35 -1.24
C LEU A 169 4.52 19.29 -1.31
N LYS A 170 5.11 20.27 -1.96
CA LYS A 170 6.57 20.44 -2.02
C LYS A 170 7.09 21.02 -0.71
#